data_0f800bc6315863d5efcc24435cde1670
#
_entry.id   0f800bc6315863d5efcc24435cde1670
#
_cell.length_a   1.000
_cell.length_b   1.000
_cell.length_c   1.000
_cell.angle_alpha   90.00
_cell.angle_beta   90.00
_cell.angle_gamma   90.00
#
_symmetry.space_group_name_H-M   'P 1'
#
loop_
_entity.id
_entity.type
_entity.pdbx_description
1 polymer ?
#
loop_
_entity_poly.entity_id
_entity_poly.type
_entity_poly.pdbx_seq_one_letter_code
_entity_poly.pdbx_strand_id
1 'polypeptide(L)'
;MTAVLLAVALVFSLALSAFCSGAETGFMSVSRGRILHLMRSGGKRAKIIHSAISDMGSTTVALLIGNNLVNVMYSSASSALSVIVCGDSPKMQAVWGAAAAVCILFFGEFFPKLFCSASPLRRILFLAPFWRIFRKVFMPLATVVLGVVSRLLPKREATSKVTPETVLKILEDRKDGVKLSDFESALIGRLMVLRSKGQEVTPENLLAVLDVE
;
A
#
# COMPACT_ATOMS: atom_id res chain seq x y z
N MET A 1 1.49 -37.38 9.86
CA MET A 1 1.33 -36.69 8.55
C MET A 1 0.51 -35.42 8.67
N THR A 2 -0.65 -35.43 9.29
CA THR A 2 -1.54 -34.26 9.50
C THR A 2 -0.88 -33.09 10.26
N ALA A 3 -0.17 -33.38 11.37
CA ALA A 3 0.52 -32.33 12.16
C ALA A 3 1.60 -31.61 11.33
N VAL A 4 2.34 -32.32 10.49
CA VAL A 4 3.37 -31.72 9.62
C VAL A 4 2.72 -30.82 8.57
N LEU A 5 1.61 -31.25 7.96
CA LEU A 5 0.88 -30.41 6.99
C LEU A 5 0.32 -29.14 7.64
N LEU A 6 -0.22 -29.24 8.86
CA LEU A 6 -0.71 -28.06 9.61
C LEU A 6 0.43 -27.12 9.98
N ALA A 7 1.58 -27.63 10.39
CA ALA A 7 2.77 -26.82 10.68
C ALA A 7 3.27 -26.09 9.43
N VAL A 8 3.32 -26.78 8.29
CA VAL A 8 3.68 -26.16 7.00
C VAL A 8 2.67 -25.07 6.60
N ALA A 9 1.37 -25.35 6.74
CA ALA A 9 0.31 -24.38 6.47
C ALA A 9 0.43 -23.13 7.37
N LEU A 10 0.80 -23.32 8.65
CA LEU A 10 1.02 -22.27 9.62
C LEU A 10 2.18 -21.35 9.19
N VAL A 11 3.34 -21.94 8.88
CA VAL A 11 4.52 -21.17 8.43
C VAL A 11 4.24 -20.46 7.10
N PHE A 12 3.56 -21.12 6.17
CA PHE A 12 3.18 -20.54 4.88
C PHE A 12 2.23 -19.36 5.06
N SER A 13 1.21 -19.52 5.90
CA SER A 13 0.26 -18.45 6.21
C SER A 13 0.96 -17.27 6.89
N LEU A 14 1.86 -17.51 7.84
CA LEU A 14 2.65 -16.46 8.48
C LEU A 14 3.51 -15.69 7.48
N ALA A 15 4.19 -16.37 6.57
CA ALA A 15 4.98 -15.74 5.52
C ALA A 15 4.13 -14.91 4.54
N LEU A 16 2.94 -15.40 4.20
CA LEU A 16 2.03 -14.69 3.31
C LEU A 16 1.38 -13.47 4.00
N SER A 17 1.06 -13.56 5.29
CA SER A 17 0.62 -12.41 6.11
C SER A 17 1.71 -11.34 6.17
N ALA A 18 2.95 -11.74 6.45
CA ALA A 18 4.11 -10.85 6.44
C ALA A 18 4.32 -10.15 5.09
N PHE A 19 4.11 -10.88 3.99
CA PHE A 19 4.14 -10.31 2.64
C PHE A 19 3.04 -9.26 2.45
N CYS A 20 1.79 -9.57 2.79
CA CYS A 20 0.66 -8.64 2.63
C CYS A 20 0.87 -7.35 3.43
N SER A 21 1.22 -7.48 4.70
CA SER A 21 1.48 -6.37 5.62
C SER A 21 2.68 -5.50 5.18
N GLY A 22 3.77 -6.14 4.80
CA GLY A 22 4.96 -5.45 4.30
C GLY A 22 4.73 -4.76 2.95
N ALA A 23 4.00 -5.41 2.04
CA ALA A 23 3.66 -4.84 0.74
C ALA A 23 2.74 -3.62 0.88
N GLU A 24 1.73 -3.67 1.75
CA GLU A 24 0.84 -2.55 2.05
C GLU A 24 1.64 -1.31 2.47
N THR A 25 2.49 -1.46 3.49
CA THR A 25 3.34 -0.37 3.98
C THR A 25 4.33 0.11 2.91
N GLY A 26 4.92 -0.82 2.16
CA GLY A 26 5.85 -0.50 1.08
C GLY A 26 5.21 0.33 -0.04
N PHE A 27 4.00 -0.02 -0.48
CA PHE A 27 3.26 0.74 -1.50
C PHE A 27 2.86 2.13 -1.03
N MET A 28 2.45 2.28 0.25
CA MET A 28 2.08 3.56 0.83
C MET A 28 3.27 4.49 1.06
N SER A 29 4.43 3.93 1.42
CA SER A 29 5.63 4.71 1.81
C SER A 29 6.55 5.04 0.64
N VAL A 30 6.39 4.39 -0.54
CA VAL A 30 7.30 4.60 -1.66
C VAL A 30 6.97 5.87 -2.45
N SER A 31 7.99 6.63 -2.82
CA SER A 31 7.83 7.82 -3.67
C SER A 31 7.46 7.44 -5.10
N ARG A 32 6.31 7.95 -5.58
CA ARG A 32 5.82 7.75 -6.95
C ARG A 32 6.84 8.23 -8.00
N GLY A 33 7.47 9.38 -7.77
CA GLY A 33 8.45 9.95 -8.68
C GLY A 33 9.68 9.04 -8.86
N ARG A 34 10.20 8.45 -7.77
CA ARG A 34 11.33 7.52 -7.84
C ARG A 34 10.98 6.23 -8.60
N ILE A 35 9.78 5.70 -8.41
CA ILE A 35 9.32 4.51 -9.17
C ILE A 35 9.15 4.85 -10.65
N LEU A 36 8.60 6.01 -10.99
CA LEU A 36 8.45 6.46 -12.37
C LEU A 36 9.80 6.61 -13.08
N HIS A 37 10.78 7.22 -12.40
CA HIS A 37 12.15 7.34 -12.91
C HIS A 37 12.78 5.97 -13.19
N LEU A 38 12.70 5.02 -12.22
CA LEU A 38 13.21 3.67 -12.40
C LEU A 38 12.47 2.88 -13.50
N MET A 39 11.18 3.15 -13.70
CA MET A 39 10.40 2.54 -14.78
C MET A 39 10.87 3.05 -16.13
N ARG A 40 11.10 4.37 -16.27
CA ARG A 40 11.60 4.99 -17.52
C ARG A 40 13.01 4.52 -17.88
N SER A 41 13.85 4.24 -16.89
CA SER A 41 15.19 3.65 -17.11
C SER A 41 15.19 2.14 -17.38
N GLY A 42 14.02 1.54 -17.68
CA GLY A 42 13.90 0.15 -18.11
C GLY A 42 13.71 -0.89 -17.00
N GLY A 43 13.51 -0.47 -15.77
CA GLY A 43 13.35 -1.35 -14.61
C GLY A 43 12.06 -2.19 -14.66
N LYS A 44 12.17 -3.49 -15.00
CA LYS A 44 11.00 -4.41 -15.06
C LYS A 44 10.22 -4.49 -13.75
N ARG A 45 10.91 -4.52 -12.60
CA ARG A 45 10.29 -4.54 -11.28
C ARG A 45 9.57 -3.22 -10.97
N ALA A 46 10.17 -2.09 -11.34
CA ALA A 46 9.56 -0.78 -11.16
C ALA A 46 8.25 -0.64 -11.97
N LYS A 47 8.17 -1.23 -13.17
CA LYS A 47 6.93 -1.27 -13.97
C LYS A 47 5.80 -2.02 -13.25
N ILE A 48 6.12 -3.14 -12.59
CA ILE A 48 5.13 -3.90 -11.81
C ILE A 48 4.61 -3.06 -10.63
N ILE A 49 5.52 -2.43 -9.90
CA ILE A 49 5.17 -1.60 -8.74
C ILE A 49 4.42 -0.34 -9.17
N HIS A 50 4.83 0.30 -10.28
CA HIS A 50 4.13 1.45 -10.82
C HIS A 50 2.65 1.12 -11.12
N SER A 51 2.37 -0.04 -11.74
CA SER A 51 0.98 -0.44 -12.02
C SER A 51 0.15 -0.65 -10.75
N ALA A 52 0.76 -1.07 -9.64
CA ALA A 52 0.09 -1.21 -8.36
C ALA A 52 -0.21 0.15 -7.71
N ILE A 53 0.76 1.07 -7.75
CA ILE A 53 0.61 2.41 -7.17
C ILE A 53 -0.36 3.27 -7.98
N SER A 54 -0.46 3.06 -9.30
CA SER A 54 -1.41 3.77 -10.17
C SER A 54 -2.87 3.42 -9.85
N ASP A 55 -3.13 2.21 -9.37
CA ASP A 55 -4.44 1.77 -8.89
C ASP A 55 -4.35 1.36 -7.42
N MET A 56 -4.10 2.36 -6.57
CA MET A 56 -3.88 2.15 -5.14
C MET A 56 -5.14 1.61 -4.45
N GLY A 57 -6.33 2.02 -4.89
CA GLY A 57 -7.60 1.56 -4.32
C GLY A 57 -7.76 0.05 -4.44
N SER A 58 -7.68 -0.47 -5.65
CA SER A 58 -7.78 -1.93 -5.89
C SER A 58 -6.61 -2.70 -5.25
N THR A 59 -5.41 -2.12 -5.24
CA THR A 59 -4.23 -2.71 -4.60
C THR A 59 -4.43 -2.88 -3.11
N THR A 60 -4.91 -1.85 -2.41
CA THR A 60 -5.17 -1.89 -0.96
C THR A 60 -6.27 -2.90 -0.63
N VAL A 61 -7.37 -2.91 -1.39
CA VAL A 61 -8.46 -3.87 -1.17
C VAL A 61 -7.99 -5.31 -1.42
N ALA A 62 -7.18 -5.56 -2.45
CA ALA A 62 -6.63 -6.90 -2.71
C ALA A 62 -5.72 -7.38 -1.55
N LEU A 63 -4.86 -6.49 -1.02
CA LEU A 63 -4.01 -6.80 0.12
C LEU A 63 -4.82 -7.04 1.40
N LEU A 64 -5.85 -6.23 1.63
CA LEU A 64 -6.76 -6.38 2.77
C LEU A 64 -7.48 -7.73 2.76
N ILE A 65 -8.06 -8.11 1.61
CA ILE A 65 -8.71 -9.40 1.44
C ILE A 65 -7.72 -10.54 1.66
N GLY A 66 -6.55 -10.46 1.02
CA GLY A 66 -5.50 -11.45 1.15
C GLY A 66 -5.03 -11.62 2.59
N ASN A 67 -4.75 -10.52 3.30
CA ASN A 67 -4.32 -10.54 4.69
C ASN A 67 -5.37 -11.16 5.62
N ASN A 68 -6.64 -10.77 5.47
CA ASN A 68 -7.72 -11.34 6.27
C ASN A 68 -7.90 -12.84 6.02
N LEU A 69 -7.88 -13.29 4.76
CA LEU A 69 -7.97 -14.71 4.42
C LEU A 69 -6.83 -15.51 5.03
N VAL A 70 -5.61 -14.98 4.93
CA VAL A 70 -4.41 -15.62 5.47
C VAL A 70 -4.46 -15.68 7.01
N ASN A 71 -4.95 -14.65 7.68
CA ASN A 71 -5.11 -14.63 9.13
C ASN A 71 -6.12 -15.69 9.60
N VAL A 72 -7.22 -15.89 8.84
CA VAL A 72 -8.19 -16.96 9.11
C VAL A 72 -7.54 -18.34 8.89
N MET A 73 -6.78 -18.52 7.80
CA MET A 73 -6.05 -19.78 7.54
C MET A 73 -5.04 -20.09 8.66
N TYR A 74 -4.28 -19.09 9.09
CA TYR A 74 -3.33 -19.22 10.20
C TYR A 74 -4.02 -19.64 11.49
N SER A 75 -5.09 -18.94 11.87
CA SER A 75 -5.84 -19.23 13.09
C SER A 75 -6.47 -20.62 13.06
N SER A 76 -7.03 -21.02 11.92
CA SER A 76 -7.62 -22.36 11.74
C SER A 76 -6.57 -23.47 11.83
N ALA A 77 -5.43 -23.31 11.15
CA ALA A 77 -4.33 -24.27 11.21
C ALA A 77 -3.71 -24.34 12.61
N SER A 78 -3.57 -23.19 13.28
CA SER A 78 -3.07 -23.11 14.65
C SER A 78 -3.99 -23.81 15.64
N SER A 79 -5.31 -23.59 15.52
CA SER A 79 -6.30 -24.23 16.37
C SER A 79 -6.34 -25.75 16.17
N ALA A 80 -6.29 -26.21 14.91
CA ALA A 80 -6.24 -27.65 14.63
C ALA A 80 -4.93 -28.31 15.14
N LEU A 81 -3.81 -27.59 15.06
CA LEU A 81 -2.53 -28.09 15.56
C LEU A 81 -2.50 -28.12 17.09
N SER A 82 -3.16 -27.17 17.77
CA SER A 82 -3.24 -27.10 19.25
C SER A 82 -3.91 -28.34 19.83
N VAL A 83 -4.96 -28.87 19.18
CA VAL A 83 -5.64 -30.10 19.61
C VAL A 83 -4.71 -31.29 19.55
N ILE A 84 -3.88 -31.36 18.50
CA ILE A 84 -2.92 -32.48 18.33
C ILE A 84 -1.78 -32.41 19.36
N VAL A 85 -1.29 -31.20 19.66
CA VAL A 85 -0.11 -31.00 20.52
C VAL A 85 -0.49 -30.94 22.00
N CYS A 86 -1.59 -30.26 22.34
CA CYS A 86 -2.00 -30.01 23.72
C CYS A 86 -3.02 -31.02 24.25
N GLY A 87 -3.55 -31.88 23.36
CA GLY A 87 -4.62 -32.84 23.71
C GLY A 87 -5.85 -32.14 24.26
N ASP A 88 -6.55 -32.80 25.18
CA ASP A 88 -7.80 -32.33 25.76
C ASP A 88 -7.65 -31.29 26.90
N SER A 89 -6.48 -30.67 27.03
CA SER A 89 -6.23 -29.67 28.07
C SER A 89 -6.66 -28.26 27.63
N PRO A 90 -7.78 -27.70 28.11
CA PRO A 90 -8.25 -26.36 27.69
C PRO A 90 -7.27 -25.25 28.06
N LYS A 91 -6.56 -25.39 29.18
CA LYS A 91 -5.55 -24.41 29.63
C LYS A 91 -4.37 -24.34 28.66
N MET A 92 -3.87 -25.50 28.21
CA MET A 92 -2.75 -25.56 27.25
C MET A 92 -3.17 -25.04 25.88
N GLN A 93 -4.36 -25.36 25.42
CA GLN A 93 -4.92 -24.82 24.18
C GLN A 93 -5.07 -23.28 24.24
N ALA A 94 -5.52 -22.73 25.37
CA ALA A 94 -5.62 -21.28 25.56
C ALA A 94 -4.24 -20.60 25.53
N VAL A 95 -3.22 -21.16 26.19
CA VAL A 95 -1.84 -20.66 26.14
C VAL A 95 -1.28 -20.73 24.72
N TRP A 96 -1.51 -21.83 24.01
CA TRP A 96 -1.15 -21.99 22.60
C TRP A 96 -1.78 -20.91 21.72
N GLY A 97 -3.09 -20.67 21.87
CA GLY A 97 -3.83 -19.66 21.11
C GLY A 97 -3.29 -18.26 21.35
N ALA A 98 -2.99 -17.91 22.61
CA ALA A 98 -2.37 -16.63 22.96
C ALA A 98 -0.97 -16.49 22.33
N ALA A 99 -0.13 -17.52 22.41
CA ALA A 99 1.19 -17.52 21.79
C ALA A 99 1.10 -17.41 20.25
N ALA A 100 0.17 -18.11 19.62
CA ALA A 100 -0.07 -18.02 18.18
C ALA A 100 -0.55 -16.62 17.76
N ALA A 101 -1.44 -15.99 18.54
CA ALA A 101 -1.89 -14.64 18.29
C ALA A 101 -0.75 -13.61 18.39
N VAL A 102 0.11 -13.74 19.39
CA VAL A 102 1.32 -12.90 19.52
C VAL A 102 2.26 -13.13 18.34
N CYS A 103 2.43 -14.38 17.92
CA CYS A 103 3.29 -14.75 16.80
C CYS A 103 2.84 -14.08 15.49
N ILE A 104 1.55 -14.16 15.14
CA ILE A 104 1.05 -13.54 13.91
C ILE A 104 1.10 -12.01 13.97
N LEU A 105 0.79 -11.43 15.12
CA LEU A 105 0.86 -10.00 15.31
C LEU A 105 2.29 -9.46 15.10
N PHE A 106 3.29 -10.10 15.70
CA PHE A 106 4.67 -9.63 15.59
C PHE A 106 5.27 -9.98 14.22
N PHE A 107 5.24 -11.24 13.81
CA PHE A 107 5.93 -11.72 12.61
C PHE A 107 5.10 -11.56 11.33
N GLY A 108 3.77 -11.60 11.43
CA GLY A 108 2.87 -11.39 10.30
C GLY A 108 2.57 -9.93 10.01
N GLU A 109 2.56 -9.04 11.02
CA GLU A 109 2.15 -7.65 10.83
C GLU A 109 3.20 -6.63 11.24
N PHE A 110 3.64 -6.62 12.50
CA PHE A 110 4.47 -5.55 13.05
C PHE A 110 5.87 -5.48 12.42
N PHE A 111 6.63 -6.56 12.47
CA PHE A 111 7.98 -6.60 11.90
C PHE A 111 8.02 -6.34 10.38
N PRO A 112 7.15 -6.94 9.56
CA PRO A 112 7.13 -6.66 8.13
C PRO A 112 6.83 -5.19 7.80
N LYS A 113 5.92 -4.54 8.55
CA LYS A 113 5.63 -3.11 8.39
C LYS A 113 6.83 -2.24 8.74
N LEU A 114 7.46 -2.47 9.89
CA LEU A 114 8.71 -1.77 10.26
C LEU A 114 9.82 -2.02 9.24
N PHE A 115 9.98 -3.27 8.84
CA PHE A 115 10.97 -3.63 7.84
C PHE A 115 10.73 -2.88 6.54
N CYS A 116 9.52 -2.84 5.99
CA CYS A 116 9.22 -2.15 4.73
C CYS A 116 9.29 -0.63 4.86
N SER A 117 8.94 -0.04 6.00
CA SER A 117 8.99 1.41 6.21
C SER A 117 10.42 1.96 6.25
N ALA A 118 11.39 1.22 6.78
CA ALA A 118 12.77 1.70 6.91
C ALA A 118 13.52 1.89 5.57
N SER A 119 13.13 1.17 4.49
CA SER A 119 13.70 1.34 3.16
C SER A 119 12.68 0.96 2.07
N PRO A 120 11.62 1.75 1.87
CA PRO A 120 10.46 1.34 1.07
C PRO A 120 10.81 0.97 -0.36
N LEU A 121 11.62 1.79 -1.04
CA LEU A 121 11.95 1.59 -2.44
C LEU A 121 12.64 0.24 -2.71
N ARG A 122 13.67 -0.08 -1.93
CA ARG A 122 14.46 -1.31 -2.14
C ARG A 122 13.61 -2.56 -1.85
N ARG A 123 12.82 -2.49 -0.79
CA ARG A 123 12.02 -3.63 -0.30
C ARG A 123 10.80 -3.89 -1.16
N ILE A 124 10.11 -2.86 -1.61
CA ILE A 124 8.98 -3.06 -2.50
C ILE A 124 9.41 -3.59 -3.88
N LEU A 125 10.58 -3.18 -4.39
CA LEU A 125 11.15 -3.75 -5.60
C LEU A 125 11.56 -5.22 -5.43
N PHE A 126 11.97 -5.62 -4.23
CA PHE A 126 12.21 -7.04 -3.90
C PHE A 126 10.90 -7.83 -3.89
N LEU A 127 9.82 -7.27 -3.35
CA LEU A 127 8.50 -7.90 -3.29
C LEU A 127 7.75 -7.93 -4.65
N ALA A 128 8.23 -7.19 -5.64
CA ALA A 128 7.58 -7.07 -6.95
C ALA A 128 7.22 -8.41 -7.65
N PRO A 129 8.08 -9.45 -7.69
CA PRO A 129 7.73 -10.72 -8.31
C PRO A 129 6.60 -11.45 -7.57
N PHE A 130 6.61 -11.41 -6.24
CA PHE A 130 5.56 -11.99 -5.40
C PHE A 130 4.24 -11.26 -5.59
N TRP A 131 4.28 -9.92 -5.67
CA TRP A 131 3.12 -9.08 -5.98
C TRP A 131 2.49 -9.45 -7.32
N ARG A 132 3.28 -9.76 -8.35
CA ARG A 132 2.74 -10.17 -9.66
C ARG A 132 1.86 -11.42 -9.54
N ILE A 133 2.27 -12.42 -8.74
CA ILE A 133 1.52 -13.66 -8.54
C ILE A 133 0.28 -13.37 -7.68
N PHE A 134 0.45 -12.68 -6.58
CA PHE A 134 -0.62 -12.28 -5.66
C PHE A 134 -1.73 -11.50 -6.37
N ARG A 135 -1.36 -10.54 -7.19
CA ARG A 135 -2.29 -9.73 -7.98
C ARG A 135 -3.18 -10.59 -8.89
N LYS A 136 -2.66 -11.63 -9.53
CA LYS A 136 -3.45 -12.51 -10.40
C LYS A 136 -4.58 -13.21 -9.64
N VAL A 137 -4.35 -13.55 -8.39
CA VAL A 137 -5.33 -14.27 -7.55
C VAL A 137 -6.31 -13.33 -6.89
N PHE A 138 -5.84 -12.25 -6.29
CA PHE A 138 -6.65 -11.38 -5.43
C PHE A 138 -7.26 -10.16 -6.14
N MET A 139 -6.70 -9.72 -7.28
CA MET A 139 -7.24 -8.56 -8.01
C MET A 139 -8.67 -8.79 -8.54
N PRO A 140 -9.02 -9.95 -9.13
CA PRO A 140 -10.40 -10.19 -9.54
C PRO A 140 -11.37 -10.12 -8.36
N LEU A 141 -10.97 -10.61 -7.19
CA LEU A 141 -11.79 -10.53 -5.99
C LEU A 141 -11.94 -9.09 -5.48
N ALA A 142 -10.85 -8.32 -5.51
CA ALA A 142 -10.87 -6.90 -5.16
C ALA A 142 -11.79 -6.08 -6.08
N THR A 143 -11.79 -6.36 -7.39
CA THR A 143 -12.66 -5.66 -8.35
C THR A 143 -14.14 -5.96 -8.10
N VAL A 144 -14.50 -7.19 -7.73
CA VAL A 144 -15.87 -7.55 -7.35
C VAL A 144 -16.29 -6.79 -6.08
N VAL A 145 -15.45 -6.80 -5.04
CA VAL A 145 -15.73 -6.08 -3.79
C VAL A 145 -15.89 -4.57 -4.04
N LEU A 146 -14.98 -3.96 -4.79
CA LEU A 146 -15.09 -2.55 -5.15
C LEU A 146 -16.33 -2.26 -5.99
N GLY A 147 -16.72 -3.14 -6.90
CA GLY A 147 -17.96 -3.05 -7.66
C GLY A 147 -19.21 -3.04 -6.77
N VAL A 148 -19.24 -3.86 -5.74
CA VAL A 148 -20.32 -3.87 -4.74
C VAL A 148 -20.31 -2.59 -3.91
N VAL A 149 -19.13 -2.22 -3.39
CA VAL A 149 -18.97 -1.02 -2.55
C VAL A 149 -19.34 0.25 -3.34
N SER A 150 -18.96 0.35 -4.62
CA SER A 150 -19.29 1.51 -5.46
C SER A 150 -20.79 1.65 -5.78
N ARG A 151 -21.56 0.55 -5.65
CA ARG A 151 -23.02 0.59 -5.77
C ARG A 151 -23.71 1.00 -4.47
N LEU A 152 -23.10 0.70 -3.33
CA LEU A 152 -23.64 0.99 -2.00
C LEU A 152 -23.28 2.40 -1.52
N LEU A 153 -22.10 2.90 -1.91
CA LEU A 153 -21.67 4.26 -1.59
C LEU A 153 -21.99 5.19 -2.77
N PRO A 154 -22.71 6.30 -2.53
CA PRO A 154 -22.86 7.32 -3.55
C PRO A 154 -21.47 7.75 -3.99
N LYS A 155 -21.27 7.93 -5.30
CA LYS A 155 -20.01 8.42 -5.87
C LYS A 155 -19.60 9.68 -5.10
N ARG A 156 -18.69 9.50 -4.17
CA ARG A 156 -17.96 10.64 -3.62
C ARG A 156 -17.18 11.14 -4.83
N GLU A 157 -17.66 12.23 -5.41
CA GLU A 157 -16.88 12.92 -6.42
C GLU A 157 -15.52 13.16 -5.80
N ALA A 158 -14.53 12.45 -6.28
CA ALA A 158 -13.12 12.69 -5.99
C ALA A 158 -12.72 13.97 -6.73
N THR A 159 -13.51 14.99 -6.52
CA THR A 159 -13.18 16.36 -6.84
C THR A 159 -12.57 16.97 -5.58
N SER A 160 -11.40 16.52 -5.19
CA SER A 160 -10.48 17.48 -4.63
C SER A 160 -10.06 18.39 -5.79
N LYS A 161 -11.00 19.22 -6.23
CA LYS A 161 -10.64 20.48 -6.87
C LYS A 161 -9.74 21.14 -5.84
N VAL A 162 -8.44 21.08 -6.09
CA VAL A 162 -7.47 21.87 -5.36
C VAL A 162 -7.88 23.30 -5.63
N THR A 163 -8.74 23.82 -4.76
CA THR A 163 -9.22 25.19 -4.85
C THR A 163 -8.01 26.08 -4.54
N PRO A 164 -7.81 27.20 -5.23
CA PRO A 164 -6.72 28.14 -4.92
C PRO A 164 -6.63 28.49 -3.42
N GLU A 165 -7.77 28.53 -2.74
CA GLU A 165 -7.89 28.72 -1.29
C GLU A 165 -7.29 27.56 -0.48
N THR A 166 -7.41 26.31 -0.94
CA THR A 166 -6.80 25.16 -0.29
C THR A 166 -5.27 25.21 -0.44
N VAL A 167 -4.77 25.66 -1.60
CA VAL A 167 -3.31 25.85 -1.81
C VAL A 167 -2.80 27.00 -0.94
N LEU A 168 -3.53 28.12 -0.87
CA LEU A 168 -3.19 29.25 0.00
C LEU A 168 -3.18 28.84 1.48
N LYS A 169 -4.15 28.07 1.93
CA LYS A 169 -4.21 27.58 3.30
C LYS A 169 -3.06 26.62 3.64
N ILE A 170 -2.68 25.74 2.71
CA ILE A 170 -1.50 24.88 2.87
C ILE A 170 -0.20 25.70 2.87
N LEU A 171 -0.15 26.79 2.13
CA LEU A 171 0.98 27.71 2.13
C LEU A 171 1.02 28.59 3.39
N GLU A 172 -0.13 28.96 3.95
CA GLU A 172 -0.23 29.69 5.21
C GLU A 172 0.12 28.83 6.43
N ASP A 173 -0.36 27.58 6.48
CA ASP A 173 -0.01 26.59 7.54
C ASP A 173 1.48 26.20 7.52
N ARG A 174 2.18 26.43 6.39
CA ARG A 174 3.63 26.23 6.27
C ARG A 174 4.48 27.42 6.69
N LYS A 175 3.90 28.49 7.19
CA LYS A 175 4.64 29.70 7.64
C LYS A 175 5.62 29.46 8.80
N ASP A 176 5.58 28.31 9.43
CA ASP A 176 6.51 27.95 10.51
C ASP A 176 7.76 27.23 10.00
N GLY A 177 8.57 27.89 9.15
CA GLY A 177 10.01 27.61 9.09
C GLY A 177 10.60 26.97 7.85
N VAL A 178 9.85 26.68 6.79
CA VAL A 178 10.45 26.21 5.51
C VAL A 178 10.29 27.29 4.45
N LYS A 179 11.40 27.97 4.13
CA LYS A 179 11.47 28.89 2.99
C LYS A 179 11.24 28.09 1.70
N LEU A 180 10.17 28.43 0.97
CA LEU A 180 10.04 28.02 -0.43
C LEU A 180 11.27 28.52 -1.20
N SER A 181 11.85 27.67 -2.03
CA SER A 181 12.88 28.12 -2.96
C SER A 181 12.26 29.16 -3.89
N ASP A 182 13.05 30.14 -4.34
CA ASP A 182 12.60 31.17 -5.26
C ASP A 182 11.94 30.58 -6.51
N PHE A 183 12.40 29.42 -6.95
CA PHE A 183 11.85 28.62 -8.04
C PHE A 183 10.41 28.10 -7.72
N GLU A 184 10.18 27.58 -6.52
CA GLU A 184 8.85 27.07 -6.13
C GLU A 184 7.83 28.21 -6.01
N SER A 185 8.25 29.37 -5.50
CA SER A 185 7.42 30.57 -5.40
C SER A 185 7.06 31.12 -6.77
N ALA A 186 8.03 31.16 -7.70
CA ALA A 186 7.81 31.60 -9.07
C ALA A 186 6.89 30.64 -9.85
N LEU A 187 7.06 29.32 -9.65
CA LEU A 187 6.23 28.31 -10.27
C LEU A 187 4.76 28.42 -9.81
N ILE A 188 4.54 28.59 -8.52
CA ILE A 188 3.19 28.74 -7.94
C ILE A 188 2.54 30.04 -8.45
N GLY A 189 3.28 31.14 -8.49
CA GLY A 189 2.78 32.41 -9.01
C GLY A 189 2.37 32.31 -10.49
N ARG A 190 3.17 31.67 -11.33
CA ARG A 190 2.87 31.46 -12.76
C ARG A 190 1.69 30.51 -13.00
N LEU A 191 1.56 29.43 -12.20
CA LEU A 191 0.40 28.54 -12.24
C LEU A 191 -0.90 29.25 -11.87
N MET A 192 -0.87 30.18 -10.90
CA MET A 192 -2.02 31.01 -10.55
C MET A 192 -2.43 31.95 -11.70
N VAL A 193 -1.46 32.52 -12.39
CA VAL A 193 -1.74 33.42 -13.55
C VAL A 193 -2.33 32.66 -14.73
N LEU A 194 -1.84 31.46 -15.05
CA LEU A 194 -2.40 30.61 -16.11
C LEU A 194 -3.85 30.24 -15.80
N ARG A 195 -4.15 29.92 -14.56
CA ARG A 195 -5.49 29.54 -14.12
C ARG A 195 -6.47 30.72 -14.06
N SER A 196 -6.00 31.92 -13.70
CA SER A 196 -6.83 33.13 -13.73
C SER A 196 -7.23 33.52 -15.17
N LYS A 197 -6.44 33.10 -16.17
CA LYS A 197 -6.72 33.27 -17.60
C LYS A 197 -7.60 32.18 -18.19
N GLY A 198 -8.09 31.23 -17.35
CA GLY A 198 -8.96 30.12 -17.80
C GLY A 198 -8.27 29.07 -18.66
N GLN A 199 -6.94 29.06 -18.69
CA GLN A 199 -6.17 28.07 -19.47
C GLN A 199 -5.99 26.79 -18.64
N GLU A 200 -6.28 25.64 -19.25
CA GLU A 200 -5.98 24.34 -18.62
C GLU A 200 -4.48 24.13 -18.49
N VAL A 201 -4.04 23.66 -17.32
CA VAL A 201 -2.65 23.34 -17.04
C VAL A 201 -2.33 21.99 -17.71
N THR A 202 -1.85 22.06 -18.95
CA THR A 202 -1.33 20.89 -19.69
C THR A 202 0.19 20.77 -19.49
N PRO A 203 0.77 19.55 -19.64
CA PRO A 203 2.22 19.37 -19.58
C PRO A 203 3.02 20.24 -20.55
N GLU A 204 2.42 20.57 -21.70
CA GLU A 204 3.03 21.41 -22.73
C GLU A 204 3.05 22.87 -22.31
N ASN A 205 1.98 23.40 -21.69
CA ASN A 205 1.91 24.73 -21.16
C ASN A 205 2.83 24.92 -19.93
N LEU A 206 3.06 23.84 -19.14
CA LEU A 206 4.01 23.83 -18.04
C LEU A 206 5.47 23.92 -18.54
N LEU A 207 5.82 23.23 -19.62
CA LEU A 207 7.16 23.32 -20.21
C LEU A 207 7.42 24.69 -20.81
N ALA A 208 6.46 25.28 -21.50
CA ALA A 208 6.55 26.65 -22.03
C ALA A 208 6.73 27.73 -20.92
N VAL A 209 6.29 27.44 -19.70
CA VAL A 209 6.46 28.31 -18.52
C VAL A 209 7.82 28.12 -17.85
N LEU A 210 8.48 26.96 -18.07
CA LEU A 210 9.81 26.64 -17.53
C LEU A 210 10.94 27.04 -18.46
N ASP A 211 10.68 27.21 -19.77
CA ASP A 211 11.68 27.52 -20.82
C ASP A 211 11.89 29.05 -21.04
N VAL A 212 11.33 29.90 -20.22
CA VAL A 212 11.62 31.34 -20.29
C VAL A 212 12.66 31.70 -19.22
N GLU A 213 13.91 31.51 -19.66
CA GLU A 213 15.21 31.79 -19.12
C GLU A 213 15.89 30.81 -18.27
#